data_c5823fa80c58c9ae0cb94ea20fa36f2b
#
_entry.id   c5823fa80c58c9ae0cb94ea20fa36f2b
#
_cell.length_a   1.000
_cell.length_b   1.000
_cell.length_c   1.000
_cell.angle_alpha   90.00
_cell.angle_beta   90.00
_cell.angle_gamma   90.00
#
_symmetry.space_group_name_H-M   'P 1'
#
loop_
_entity.id
_entity.type
_entity.pdbx_description
1 polymer ?
#
loop_
_entity_poly.entity_id
_entity_poly.type
_entity_poly.pdbx_seq_one_letter_code
_entity_poly.pdbx_strand_id
1 'polypeptide(L)'
;MSKLLAEQIFKPGSFPEYTYVSRESLDIGINYEVRLKQALKISGCLTSIIGPSKMGKTVLCEKVIDLDNLVEVSGVDFKLNNDFWTFIGTKAGLPMSGEFIEGKTVKDNISDDLHYKKDKFVLTKDRVIDYFKENGKVLVLDDFHYAPEDIQLHIAQQLKDAIRKEFKAIVVSLPHRADDAIRKNADLTGRLSLINIENWKNDELEQIAKKGFEKLDIKIDDELVKNIAIESLTSPQLMQYICLSICTLLDTDNSKITQIPKEVLERAYKFTTVNFEYSDVLKTLLLGPNPRGNKRKIYKTESGKELDIYGLIVEAVSINPPSMGLDIDEMKYRIDKLIINEDKKPDKQQIRDSLNKLQSIIDEKENIYKVFEWKDSMLYILDPLFLFYLRWGNHK
;
A
#
# COMPACT_ATOMS: atom_id res chain seq x y z
N MET A 1 -27.45 20.44 -10.18
CA MET A 1 -26.25 19.83 -9.58
C MET A 1 -25.06 20.25 -10.41
N SER A 2 -23.95 20.70 -9.82
CA SER A 2 -22.71 21.01 -10.57
C SER A 2 -22.21 19.71 -11.25
N LYS A 3 -21.70 19.82 -12.47
CA LYS A 3 -21.04 18.72 -13.17
C LYS A 3 -19.85 18.23 -12.32
N LEU A 4 -19.78 16.95 -12.03
CA LEU A 4 -18.63 16.37 -11.35
C LEU A 4 -17.42 16.34 -12.29
N LEU A 5 -16.24 16.66 -11.78
CA LEU A 5 -14.98 16.60 -12.50
C LEU A 5 -14.36 15.20 -12.40
N ALA A 6 -13.56 14.82 -13.39
CA ALA A 6 -12.89 13.53 -13.41
C ALA A 6 -12.04 13.25 -12.16
N GLU A 7 -11.33 14.27 -11.65
CA GLU A 7 -10.52 14.20 -10.44
C GLU A 7 -11.32 13.99 -9.14
N GLN A 8 -12.60 14.37 -9.13
CA GLN A 8 -13.48 14.13 -8.00
C GLN A 8 -13.98 12.68 -7.97
N ILE A 9 -14.00 12.02 -9.13
CA ILE A 9 -14.50 10.65 -9.31
C ILE A 9 -13.37 9.64 -9.23
N PHE A 10 -12.31 9.81 -10.02
CA PHE A 10 -11.14 8.94 -10.01
C PHE A 10 -10.07 9.50 -9.10
N LYS A 11 -9.92 8.89 -7.91
CA LYS A 11 -9.03 9.34 -6.84
C LYS A 11 -7.94 8.32 -6.52
N PRO A 12 -6.83 8.29 -7.25
CA PRO A 12 -5.79 7.29 -7.05
C PRO A 12 -5.03 7.39 -5.71
N GLY A 13 -5.01 8.56 -5.08
CA GLY A 13 -4.28 8.84 -3.83
C GLY A 13 -5.14 9.15 -2.61
N SER A 14 -6.48 9.02 -2.70
CA SER A 14 -7.39 9.32 -1.59
C SER A 14 -8.64 8.45 -1.64
N PHE A 15 -9.55 8.61 -0.65
CA PHE A 15 -10.77 7.81 -0.57
C PHE A 15 -11.64 7.95 -1.83
N PRO A 16 -11.95 6.85 -2.54
CA PRO A 16 -12.65 6.87 -3.84
C PRO A 16 -14.18 6.82 -3.64
N GLU A 17 -14.78 7.90 -3.21
CA GLU A 17 -16.20 7.98 -2.82
C GLU A 17 -17.16 7.39 -3.87
N TYR A 18 -16.97 7.73 -5.15
CA TYR A 18 -17.87 7.32 -6.23
C TYR A 18 -17.52 5.97 -6.85
N THR A 19 -16.26 5.57 -6.76
CA THR A 19 -15.74 4.37 -7.41
C THR A 19 -15.37 3.26 -6.42
N TYR A 20 -15.74 3.43 -5.14
CA TYR A 20 -15.51 2.40 -4.13
C TYR A 20 -16.25 1.10 -4.51
N VAL A 21 -15.55 -0.02 -4.41
CA VAL A 21 -16.08 -1.37 -4.63
C VAL A 21 -15.96 -2.15 -3.34
N SER A 22 -17.09 -2.56 -2.78
CA SER A 22 -17.13 -3.49 -1.66
C SER A 22 -16.78 -4.89 -2.15
N ARG A 23 -15.87 -5.57 -1.45
CA ARG A 23 -15.34 -6.87 -1.84
C ARG A 23 -15.56 -7.91 -0.76
N GLU A 24 -15.78 -9.14 -1.19
CA GLU A 24 -15.90 -10.29 -0.30
C GLU A 24 -14.57 -11.03 -0.21
N SER A 25 -14.25 -11.53 0.99
CA SER A 25 -13.11 -12.41 1.16
C SER A 25 -13.37 -13.78 0.51
N LEU A 26 -12.38 -14.36 -0.16
CA LEU A 26 -12.53 -15.65 -0.86
C LEU A 26 -12.74 -16.81 0.11
N ASP A 27 -12.21 -16.72 1.33
CA ASP A 27 -12.25 -17.78 2.33
C ASP A 27 -13.64 -18.02 2.93
N ILE A 28 -14.41 -16.94 3.16
CA ILE A 28 -15.71 -17.03 3.86
C ILE A 28 -16.85 -16.28 3.17
N GLY A 29 -16.62 -15.61 2.04
CA GLY A 29 -17.66 -14.89 1.28
C GLY A 29 -18.30 -13.74 2.08
N ILE A 30 -17.56 -13.09 2.97
CA ILE A 30 -18.03 -11.96 3.77
C ILE A 30 -17.27 -10.70 3.36
N ASN A 31 -17.99 -9.59 3.21
CA ASN A 31 -17.40 -8.30 2.88
C ASN A 31 -16.34 -7.88 3.89
N TYR A 32 -15.23 -7.33 3.40
CA TYR A 32 -14.13 -6.87 4.26
C TYR A 32 -14.57 -5.79 5.25
N GLU A 33 -15.52 -4.93 4.90
CA GLU A 33 -16.09 -3.91 5.81
C GLU A 33 -16.82 -4.57 6.98
N VAL A 34 -17.56 -5.64 6.72
CA VAL A 34 -18.27 -6.40 7.78
C VAL A 34 -17.25 -7.09 8.70
N ARG A 35 -16.22 -7.69 8.12
CA ARG A 35 -15.13 -8.32 8.88
C ARG A 35 -14.39 -7.34 9.76
N LEU A 36 -14.04 -6.15 9.23
CA LEU A 36 -13.35 -5.13 10.02
C LEU A 36 -14.24 -4.59 11.14
N LYS A 37 -15.52 -4.33 10.85
CA LYS A 37 -16.50 -3.94 11.89
C LYS A 37 -16.63 -4.98 13.00
N GLN A 38 -16.64 -6.27 12.64
CA GLN A 38 -16.66 -7.35 13.62
C GLN A 38 -15.36 -7.37 14.44
N ALA A 39 -14.18 -7.31 13.78
CA ALA A 39 -12.89 -7.32 14.45
C ALA A 39 -12.77 -6.23 15.52
N LEU A 40 -13.22 -5.02 15.19
CA LEU A 40 -13.23 -3.86 16.12
C LEU A 40 -14.21 -3.99 17.29
N LYS A 41 -15.16 -4.94 17.22
CA LYS A 41 -16.08 -5.23 18.34
C LYS A 41 -15.54 -6.28 19.31
N ILE A 42 -14.50 -7.02 18.92
CA ILE A 42 -13.89 -8.05 19.78
C ILE A 42 -12.99 -7.36 20.80
N SER A 43 -13.44 -7.28 22.03
CA SER A 43 -12.67 -6.68 23.13
C SER A 43 -11.40 -7.49 23.42
N GLY A 44 -10.30 -6.81 23.70
CA GLY A 44 -9.02 -7.43 24.06
C GLY A 44 -8.25 -8.06 22.87
N CYS A 45 -8.67 -7.78 21.64
CA CYS A 45 -7.99 -8.23 20.43
C CYS A 45 -7.40 -7.06 19.63
N LEU A 46 -6.20 -7.28 19.10
CA LEU A 46 -5.56 -6.41 18.13
C LEU A 46 -6.02 -6.84 16.72
N THR A 47 -6.45 -5.89 15.90
CA THR A 47 -6.80 -6.18 14.51
C THR A 47 -5.54 -6.08 13.63
N SER A 48 -5.28 -7.08 12.80
CA SER A 48 -4.19 -7.08 11.82
C SER A 48 -4.75 -7.21 10.42
N ILE A 49 -4.53 -6.21 9.57
CA ILE A 49 -4.89 -6.21 8.15
C ILE A 49 -3.63 -6.46 7.33
N ILE A 50 -3.63 -7.55 6.58
CA ILE A 50 -2.49 -7.99 5.78
C ILE A 50 -2.92 -8.09 4.33
N GLY A 51 -2.08 -7.67 3.43
CA GLY A 51 -2.31 -7.79 1.99
C GLY A 51 -1.22 -7.11 1.18
N PRO A 52 -1.10 -7.39 -0.12
CA PRO A 52 -0.10 -6.78 -0.98
C PRO A 52 -0.21 -5.24 -0.98
N SER A 53 0.83 -4.58 -1.48
CA SER A 53 0.84 -3.12 -1.61
C SER A 53 -0.24 -2.66 -2.58
N LYS A 54 -0.81 -1.46 -2.35
CA LYS A 54 -1.78 -0.81 -3.25
C LYS A 54 -3.13 -1.54 -3.41
N MET A 55 -3.49 -2.44 -2.48
CA MET A 55 -4.76 -3.19 -2.50
C MET A 55 -5.93 -2.49 -1.79
N GLY A 56 -5.73 -1.29 -1.24
CA GLY A 56 -6.78 -0.51 -0.57
C GLY A 56 -6.96 -0.83 0.91
N LYS A 57 -5.91 -1.30 1.61
CA LYS A 57 -5.96 -1.58 3.06
C LYS A 57 -6.33 -0.35 3.88
N THR A 58 -5.68 0.78 3.65
CA THR A 58 -5.95 2.07 4.30
C THR A 58 -7.35 2.57 3.96
N VAL A 59 -7.74 2.47 2.68
CA VAL A 59 -9.10 2.82 2.21
C VAL A 59 -10.19 2.01 2.91
N LEU A 60 -9.93 0.74 3.25
CA LEU A 60 -10.86 -0.07 4.04
C LEU A 60 -11.01 0.49 5.47
N CYS A 61 -9.93 0.94 6.10
CA CYS A 61 -9.99 1.60 7.41
C CYS A 61 -10.81 2.89 7.34
N GLU A 62 -10.54 3.76 6.36
CA GLU A 62 -11.29 5.00 6.11
C GLU A 62 -12.78 4.75 5.80
N LYS A 63 -13.10 3.61 5.15
CA LYS A 63 -14.50 3.22 4.86
C LYS A 63 -15.29 2.81 6.09
N VAL A 64 -14.62 2.19 7.04
CA VAL A 64 -15.27 1.55 8.20
C VAL A 64 -15.25 2.43 9.44
N ILE A 65 -14.24 3.26 9.59
CA ILE A 65 -14.03 4.13 10.74
C ILE A 65 -14.36 5.57 10.32
N ASP A 66 -15.20 6.23 11.10
CA ASP A 66 -15.46 7.65 10.89
C ASP A 66 -14.16 8.45 10.96
N LEU A 67 -13.94 9.38 10.02
CA LEU A 67 -12.69 10.14 9.92
C LEU A 67 -12.31 10.85 11.22
N ASP A 68 -13.30 11.35 11.94
CA ASP A 68 -13.09 11.99 13.24
C ASP A 68 -12.55 11.00 14.30
N ASN A 69 -12.81 9.72 14.14
CA ASN A 69 -12.38 8.67 15.08
C ASN A 69 -11.09 7.97 14.63
N LEU A 70 -10.67 8.20 13.41
CA LEU A 70 -9.47 7.60 12.84
C LEU A 70 -8.21 8.37 13.28
N VAL A 71 -7.27 7.68 13.94
CA VAL A 71 -5.94 8.21 14.26
C VAL A 71 -4.92 7.37 13.50
N GLU A 72 -4.46 7.89 12.37
CA GLU A 72 -3.52 7.20 11.51
C GLU A 72 -2.08 7.64 11.77
N VAL A 73 -1.18 6.66 11.81
CA VAL A 73 0.27 6.84 11.98
C VAL A 73 0.99 5.87 11.07
N SER A 74 1.98 6.36 10.33
CA SER A 74 2.81 5.52 9.47
C SER A 74 3.94 4.85 10.26
N GLY A 75 4.32 3.62 9.86
CA GLY A 75 5.50 2.95 10.41
C GLY A 75 6.80 3.74 10.25
N VAL A 76 6.89 4.59 9.23
CA VAL A 76 8.04 5.47 8.99
C VAL A 76 8.22 6.52 10.10
N ASP A 77 7.11 6.97 10.70
CA ASP A 77 7.11 8.02 11.74
C ASP A 77 7.83 7.58 13.03
N PHE A 78 7.98 6.27 13.24
CA PHE A 78 8.66 5.71 14.42
C PHE A 78 10.17 5.64 14.33
N LYS A 79 10.80 6.13 13.27
CA LYS A 79 12.27 6.19 13.15
C LYS A 79 12.92 7.20 14.08
N LEU A 80 12.16 8.12 14.66
CA LEU A 80 12.60 9.13 15.60
C LEU A 80 12.25 8.69 17.03
N ASN A 81 13.20 8.81 17.97
CA ASN A 81 13.10 8.41 19.38
C ASN A 81 12.01 9.14 20.18
N ASN A 82 10.77 8.97 19.80
CA ASN A 82 9.64 9.54 20.54
C ASN A 82 8.99 8.46 21.40
N ASP A 83 8.61 8.81 22.62
CA ASP A 83 7.74 7.95 23.43
C ASP A 83 6.45 7.67 22.66
N PHE A 84 6.15 6.37 22.48
CA PHE A 84 5.02 5.90 21.68
C PHE A 84 3.70 6.55 22.09
N TRP A 85 3.41 6.57 23.41
CA TRP A 85 2.14 7.07 23.90
C TRP A 85 2.00 8.58 23.78
N THR A 86 3.08 9.32 24.02
CA THR A 86 3.12 10.77 23.82
C THR A 86 2.88 11.10 22.35
N PHE A 87 3.52 10.35 21.44
CA PHE A 87 3.34 10.53 20.00
C PHE A 87 1.90 10.27 19.57
N ILE A 88 1.31 9.12 19.96
CA ILE A 88 -0.08 8.77 19.62
C ILE A 88 -1.07 9.77 20.20
N GLY A 89 -0.89 10.18 21.47
CA GLY A 89 -1.76 11.16 22.11
C GLY A 89 -1.73 12.52 21.41
N THR A 90 -0.54 12.98 21.02
CA THR A 90 -0.38 14.24 20.26
C THR A 90 -1.06 14.16 18.90
N LYS A 91 -0.90 13.04 18.17
CA LYS A 91 -1.60 12.79 16.88
C LYS A 91 -3.12 12.78 17.05
N ALA A 92 -3.62 12.28 18.18
CA ALA A 92 -5.04 12.30 18.52
C ALA A 92 -5.57 13.68 19.00
N GLY A 93 -4.70 14.69 19.08
CA GLY A 93 -5.06 16.05 19.50
C GLY A 93 -4.99 16.29 21.02
N LEU A 94 -4.39 15.37 21.78
CA LEU A 94 -4.17 15.58 23.23
C LEU A 94 -2.98 16.51 23.46
N PRO A 95 -3.08 17.48 24.41
CA PRO A 95 -1.94 18.29 24.81
C PRO A 95 -0.90 17.47 25.57
N MET A 96 0.39 17.69 25.28
CA MET A 96 1.51 16.99 25.92
C MET A 96 1.57 17.27 27.43
N SER A 97 1.19 18.48 27.84
CA SER A 97 1.13 18.92 29.22
C SER A 97 0.11 20.04 29.37
N GLY A 98 -0.38 20.24 30.57
CA GLY A 98 -1.36 21.31 30.84
C GLY A 98 -1.58 21.49 32.34
N GLU A 99 -2.39 22.49 32.67
CA GLU A 99 -2.83 22.74 34.02
C GLU A 99 -4.35 22.48 34.11
N PHE A 100 -4.80 21.65 35.04
CA PHE A 100 -6.20 21.51 35.42
C PHE A 100 -6.48 22.52 36.53
N ILE A 101 -7.52 23.34 36.33
CA ILE A 101 -8.03 24.24 37.34
C ILE A 101 -9.39 23.70 37.76
N GLU A 102 -9.45 23.03 38.89
CA GLU A 102 -10.70 22.59 39.48
C GLU A 102 -11.17 23.66 40.52
N GLY A 103 -12.20 24.41 40.17
CA GLY A 103 -12.83 25.37 41.11
C GLY A 103 -13.90 24.67 41.94
N LYS A 104 -13.70 24.56 43.25
CA LYS A 104 -14.77 24.20 44.21
C LYS A 104 -15.21 25.43 44.93
N THR A 105 -16.52 25.75 44.86
CA THR A 105 -17.14 26.76 45.74
C THR A 105 -17.41 26.10 47.07
N VAL A 106 -16.70 26.47 48.10
CA VAL A 106 -17.00 26.07 49.47
C VAL A 106 -17.85 27.20 50.08
N LYS A 107 -19.12 26.90 50.36
CA LYS A 107 -20.00 27.84 51.06
C LYS A 107 -19.76 27.70 52.56
N ASP A 108 -19.00 28.61 53.15
CA ASP A 108 -19.01 28.84 54.58
C ASP A 108 -19.93 30.04 54.88
N ASN A 109 -20.55 30.02 56.04
CA ASN A 109 -21.60 30.96 56.45
C ASN A 109 -21.17 32.44 56.52
N ILE A 110 -19.94 32.80 56.10
CA ILE A 110 -19.39 34.17 56.22
C ILE A 110 -18.66 34.67 54.96
N SER A 111 -18.24 33.78 54.04
CA SER A 111 -17.61 34.19 52.76
C SER A 111 -17.70 33.05 51.74
N ASP A 112 -17.95 33.43 50.46
CA ASP A 112 -17.80 32.50 49.33
C ASP A 112 -16.31 32.52 48.90
N ASP A 113 -15.50 31.60 49.41
CA ASP A 113 -14.13 31.42 48.99
C ASP A 113 -14.03 30.38 47.87
N LEU A 114 -13.55 30.83 46.71
CA LEU A 114 -13.23 29.99 45.54
C LEU A 114 -11.83 29.42 45.75
N HIS A 115 -11.76 28.15 46.13
CA HIS A 115 -10.49 27.44 46.14
C HIS A 115 -10.24 26.81 44.77
N TYR A 116 -9.13 27.25 44.12
CA TYR A 116 -8.64 26.67 42.86
C TYR A 116 -7.51 25.70 43.16
N LYS A 117 -7.69 24.45 42.76
CA LYS A 117 -6.62 23.46 42.77
C LYS A 117 -6.01 23.43 41.38
N LYS A 118 -4.72 23.76 41.26
CA LYS A 118 -3.97 23.65 40.04
C LYS A 118 -3.18 22.34 40.06
N ASP A 119 -3.62 21.36 39.26
CA ASP A 119 -2.84 20.15 39.06
C ASP A 119 -2.17 20.21 37.68
N LYS A 120 -0.85 20.09 37.66
CA LYS A 120 -0.10 19.92 36.40
C LYS A 120 -0.17 18.47 35.96
N PHE A 121 -0.42 18.26 34.68
CA PHE A 121 -0.38 16.91 34.12
C PHE A 121 0.63 16.81 32.97
N VAL A 122 1.18 15.61 32.81
CA VAL A 122 1.96 15.19 31.63
C VAL A 122 1.17 14.09 30.96
N LEU A 123 1.23 14.03 29.65
CA LEU A 123 0.54 12.99 28.86
C LEU A 123 1.12 11.62 29.21
N THR A 124 0.26 10.73 29.71
CA THR A 124 0.62 9.36 30.10
C THR A 124 -0.07 8.33 29.24
N LYS A 125 0.45 7.10 29.21
CA LYS A 125 -0.17 5.93 28.56
C LYS A 125 -1.63 5.78 28.92
N ASP A 126 -1.96 5.77 30.21
CA ASP A 126 -3.33 5.54 30.69
C ASP A 126 -4.29 6.63 30.21
N ARG A 127 -3.85 7.89 30.24
CA ARG A 127 -4.65 9.00 29.74
C ARG A 127 -4.94 8.90 28.24
N VAL A 128 -3.98 8.46 27.44
CA VAL A 128 -4.20 8.23 26.00
C VAL A 128 -5.20 7.09 25.80
N ILE A 129 -5.05 5.99 26.53
CA ILE A 129 -5.96 4.85 26.45
C ILE A 129 -7.39 5.25 26.80
N ASP A 130 -7.58 5.98 27.93
CA ASP A 130 -8.90 6.43 28.38
C ASP A 130 -9.52 7.39 27.34
N TYR A 131 -8.75 8.34 26.80
CA TYR A 131 -9.22 9.24 25.76
C TYR A 131 -9.70 8.50 24.50
N PHE A 132 -8.94 7.50 24.02
CA PHE A 132 -9.34 6.70 22.87
C PHE A 132 -10.64 5.94 23.13
N LYS A 133 -10.77 5.33 24.32
CA LYS A 133 -11.96 4.60 24.72
C LYS A 133 -13.19 5.50 24.82
N GLU A 134 -13.08 6.62 25.52
CA GLU A 134 -14.18 7.55 25.78
C GLU A 134 -14.70 8.23 24.50
N ASN A 135 -13.79 8.51 23.55
CA ASN A 135 -14.12 9.20 22.30
C ASN A 135 -14.29 8.24 21.11
N GLY A 136 -14.26 6.92 21.31
CA GLY A 136 -14.42 5.94 20.25
C GLY A 136 -13.31 5.96 19.19
N LYS A 137 -12.11 6.48 19.55
CA LYS A 137 -10.97 6.57 18.63
C LYS A 137 -10.41 5.19 18.31
N VAL A 138 -9.87 5.05 17.11
CA VAL A 138 -9.18 3.83 16.64
C VAL A 138 -7.81 4.23 16.11
N LEU A 139 -6.75 3.63 16.67
CA LEU A 139 -5.40 3.77 16.14
C LEU A 139 -5.23 2.90 14.90
N VAL A 140 -4.74 3.46 13.82
CA VAL A 140 -4.29 2.73 12.62
C VAL A 140 -2.80 2.93 12.43
N LEU A 141 -2.04 1.86 12.62
CA LEU A 141 -0.61 1.81 12.32
C LEU A 141 -0.46 1.33 10.87
N ASP A 142 -0.39 2.28 9.94
CA ASP A 142 -0.24 1.97 8.52
C ASP A 142 1.22 1.74 8.16
N ASP A 143 1.45 0.87 7.18
CA ASP A 143 2.77 0.50 6.71
C ASP A 143 3.75 0.15 7.87
N PHE A 144 3.24 -0.53 8.90
CA PHE A 144 3.96 -0.83 10.13
C PHE A 144 5.29 -1.57 9.92
N HIS A 145 5.40 -2.29 8.83
CA HIS A 145 6.63 -2.98 8.42
C HIS A 145 7.82 -2.07 8.10
N TYR A 146 7.62 -0.75 7.95
CA TYR A 146 8.73 0.22 7.81
C TYR A 146 9.33 0.69 9.13
N ALA A 147 8.66 0.42 10.25
CA ALA A 147 9.28 0.66 11.56
C ALA A 147 10.44 -0.32 11.79
N PRO A 148 11.54 0.09 12.46
CA PRO A 148 12.61 -0.82 12.87
C PRO A 148 12.09 -2.00 13.71
N GLU A 149 12.69 -3.18 13.59
CA GLU A 149 12.19 -4.42 14.24
C GLU A 149 12.11 -4.31 15.77
N ASP A 150 13.09 -3.68 16.41
CA ASP A 150 13.11 -3.43 17.85
C ASP A 150 11.93 -2.52 18.27
N ILE A 151 11.63 -1.51 17.47
CA ILE A 151 10.49 -0.62 17.68
C ILE A 151 9.17 -1.37 17.46
N GLN A 152 9.07 -2.20 16.40
CA GLN A 152 7.89 -3.02 16.16
C GLN A 152 7.60 -3.93 17.36
N LEU A 153 8.61 -4.59 17.91
CA LEU A 153 8.49 -5.46 19.08
C LEU A 153 8.05 -4.66 20.33
N HIS A 154 8.65 -3.51 20.55
CA HIS A 154 8.29 -2.62 21.66
C HIS A 154 6.82 -2.16 21.54
N ILE A 155 6.37 -1.71 20.37
CA ILE A 155 4.99 -1.28 20.12
C ILE A 155 4.01 -2.45 20.33
N ALA A 156 4.34 -3.65 19.85
CA ALA A 156 3.52 -4.83 20.06
C ALA A 156 3.29 -5.14 21.54
N GLN A 157 4.33 -4.98 22.38
CA GLN A 157 4.23 -5.13 23.84
C GLN A 157 3.37 -4.03 24.47
N GLN A 158 3.49 -2.77 24.01
CA GLN A 158 2.66 -1.67 24.50
C GLN A 158 1.19 -1.87 24.15
N LEU A 159 0.90 -2.32 22.93
CA LEU A 159 -0.47 -2.58 22.48
C LEU A 159 -1.11 -3.75 23.21
N LYS A 160 -0.36 -4.81 23.57
CA LYS A 160 -0.86 -5.93 24.37
C LYS A 160 -1.57 -5.50 25.65
N ASP A 161 -0.98 -4.55 26.38
CA ASP A 161 -1.57 -4.05 27.60
C ASP A 161 -2.77 -3.13 27.33
N ALA A 162 -2.68 -2.31 26.29
CA ALA A 162 -3.70 -1.33 25.93
C ALA A 162 -5.00 -2.02 25.46
N ILE A 163 -4.91 -3.05 24.61
CA ILE A 163 -6.11 -3.76 24.11
C ILE A 163 -6.90 -4.42 25.24
N ARG A 164 -6.26 -4.81 26.35
CA ARG A 164 -6.93 -5.33 27.55
C ARG A 164 -7.79 -4.27 28.25
N LYS A 165 -7.47 -2.99 28.04
CA LYS A 165 -8.21 -1.83 28.53
C LYS A 165 -9.19 -1.28 27.49
N GLU A 166 -9.56 -2.11 26.49
CA GLU A 166 -10.48 -1.77 25.39
C GLU A 166 -9.95 -0.72 24.39
N PHE A 167 -8.64 -0.48 24.39
CA PHE A 167 -8.00 0.33 23.36
C PHE A 167 -8.11 -0.38 22.00
N LYS A 168 -8.60 0.33 20.97
CA LYS A 168 -8.77 -0.23 19.64
C LYS A 168 -7.61 0.17 18.77
N ALA A 169 -6.93 -0.83 18.19
CA ALA A 169 -5.84 -0.62 17.26
C ALA A 169 -5.91 -1.59 16.07
N ILE A 170 -5.49 -1.09 14.93
CA ILE A 170 -5.33 -1.84 13.69
C ILE A 170 -3.86 -1.71 13.28
N VAL A 171 -3.24 -2.82 12.90
CA VAL A 171 -1.93 -2.84 12.27
C VAL A 171 -2.07 -3.27 10.84
N VAL A 172 -1.59 -2.44 9.93
CA VAL A 172 -1.63 -2.67 8.48
C VAL A 172 -0.23 -2.99 7.99
N SER A 173 -0.08 -4.08 7.24
CA SER A 173 1.25 -4.55 6.82
C SER A 173 1.21 -5.41 5.55
N LEU A 174 2.40 -5.75 5.03
CA LEU A 174 2.58 -6.65 3.89
C LEU A 174 2.62 -8.11 4.34
N PRO A 175 2.22 -9.09 3.48
CA PRO A 175 2.09 -10.50 3.86
C PRO A 175 3.36 -11.14 4.44
N HIS A 176 4.53 -10.81 3.89
CA HIS A 176 5.80 -11.45 4.25
C HIS A 176 6.55 -10.74 5.39
N ARG A 177 6.08 -9.57 5.81
CA ARG A 177 6.74 -8.72 6.83
C ARG A 177 5.92 -8.53 8.10
N ALA A 178 4.61 -8.70 8.01
CA ALA A 178 3.71 -8.64 9.18
C ALA A 178 3.95 -9.76 10.18
N ASP A 179 4.55 -10.85 9.72
CA ASP A 179 4.61 -12.07 10.52
C ASP A 179 5.66 -12.01 11.63
N ASP A 180 6.64 -11.10 11.57
CA ASP A 180 7.79 -11.24 12.45
C ASP A 180 7.59 -10.64 13.83
N ALA A 181 7.11 -9.41 13.99
CA ALA A 181 7.01 -8.78 15.30
C ALA A 181 5.66 -9.01 16.02
N ILE A 182 4.55 -8.99 15.29
CA ILE A 182 3.21 -9.12 15.90
C ILE A 182 2.78 -10.56 16.02
N ARG A 183 2.92 -11.37 14.96
CA ARG A 183 2.52 -12.79 14.97
C ARG A 183 3.48 -13.68 15.76
N LYS A 184 4.78 -13.42 15.71
CA LYS A 184 5.78 -14.15 16.52
C LYS A 184 5.76 -13.76 17.98
N ASN A 185 5.04 -12.69 18.35
CA ASN A 185 4.85 -12.36 19.74
C ASN A 185 3.89 -13.36 20.38
N ALA A 186 4.45 -14.32 21.11
CA ALA A 186 3.68 -15.35 21.85
C ALA A 186 2.59 -14.73 22.73
N ASP A 187 2.79 -13.53 23.20
CA ASP A 187 1.88 -12.79 24.07
C ASP A 187 0.61 -12.28 23.38
N LEU A 188 0.64 -12.13 22.05
CA LEU A 188 -0.52 -11.76 21.24
C LEU A 188 -1.22 -12.98 20.64
N THR A 189 -0.67 -14.18 20.81
CA THR A 189 -1.30 -15.44 20.38
C THR A 189 -2.70 -15.57 20.98
N GLY A 190 -3.70 -15.79 20.13
CA GLY A 190 -5.11 -15.84 20.53
C GLY A 190 -5.79 -14.48 20.77
N ARG A 191 -5.07 -13.37 20.55
CA ARG A 191 -5.59 -12.00 20.67
C ARG A 191 -5.44 -11.19 19.39
N LEU A 192 -5.32 -11.87 18.25
CA LEU A 192 -5.26 -11.27 16.94
C LEU A 192 -6.54 -11.56 16.17
N SER A 193 -7.15 -10.51 15.63
CA SER A 193 -8.20 -10.62 14.63
C SER A 193 -7.56 -10.37 13.26
N LEU A 194 -7.40 -11.42 12.47
CA LEU A 194 -6.68 -11.36 11.21
C LEU A 194 -7.64 -11.11 10.04
N ILE A 195 -7.30 -10.16 9.19
CA ILE A 195 -7.99 -9.85 7.93
C ILE A 195 -6.97 -9.89 6.81
N ASN A 196 -7.06 -10.89 5.96
CA ASN A 196 -6.20 -11.03 4.79
C ASN A 196 -6.91 -10.38 3.60
N ILE A 197 -6.32 -9.30 3.07
CA ILE A 197 -6.78 -8.67 1.84
C ILE A 197 -6.10 -9.36 0.67
N GLU A 198 -6.90 -9.91 -0.21
CA GLU A 198 -6.44 -10.63 -1.39
C GLU A 198 -6.28 -9.69 -2.58
N ASN A 199 -5.58 -10.17 -3.62
CA ASN A 199 -5.46 -9.47 -4.88
C ASN A 199 -6.85 -9.18 -5.47
N TRP A 200 -7.01 -8.03 -6.12
CA TRP A 200 -8.22 -7.73 -6.86
C TRP A 200 -8.33 -8.62 -8.10
N LYS A 201 -9.54 -9.09 -8.35
CA LYS A 201 -9.88 -9.75 -9.60
C LYS A 201 -10.15 -8.70 -10.69
N ASN A 202 -10.01 -9.09 -11.94
CA ASN A 202 -10.27 -8.17 -13.05
C ASN A 202 -11.72 -7.66 -13.07
N ASP A 203 -12.70 -8.51 -12.77
CA ASP A 203 -14.11 -8.13 -12.70
C ASP A 203 -14.43 -7.15 -11.56
N GLU A 204 -13.69 -7.22 -10.44
CA GLU A 204 -13.79 -6.23 -9.36
C GLU A 204 -13.18 -4.87 -9.80
N LEU A 205 -12.02 -4.89 -10.48
CA LEU A 205 -11.39 -3.69 -11.04
C LEU A 205 -12.26 -3.03 -12.12
N GLU A 206 -12.87 -3.82 -12.99
CA GLU A 206 -13.78 -3.33 -14.01
C GLU A 206 -14.90 -2.46 -13.42
N GLN A 207 -15.40 -2.80 -12.22
CA GLN A 207 -16.44 -2.02 -11.55
C GLN A 207 -15.98 -0.59 -11.22
N ILE A 208 -14.68 -0.38 -10.93
CA ILE A 208 -14.14 0.96 -10.69
C ILE A 208 -14.33 1.84 -11.93
N ALA A 209 -13.92 1.36 -13.11
CA ALA A 209 -14.08 2.09 -14.36
C ALA A 209 -15.56 2.30 -14.70
N LYS A 210 -16.36 1.23 -14.65
CA LYS A 210 -17.79 1.30 -14.99
C LYS A 210 -18.54 2.34 -14.14
N LYS A 211 -18.37 2.28 -12.80
CA LYS A 211 -18.95 3.26 -11.87
C LYS A 211 -18.48 4.69 -12.15
N GLY A 212 -17.16 4.86 -12.40
CA GLY A 212 -16.58 6.18 -12.61
C GLY A 212 -17.05 6.82 -13.93
N PHE A 213 -17.00 6.09 -15.04
CA PHE A 213 -17.44 6.61 -16.34
C PHE A 213 -18.96 6.80 -16.39
N GLU A 214 -19.74 5.91 -15.76
CA GLU A 214 -21.19 6.09 -15.59
C GLU A 214 -21.49 7.41 -14.82
N LYS A 215 -20.73 7.70 -13.78
CA LYS A 215 -20.90 8.93 -12.99
C LYS A 215 -20.55 10.20 -13.76
N LEU A 216 -19.69 10.09 -14.77
CA LEU A 216 -19.35 11.15 -15.73
C LEU A 216 -20.35 11.24 -16.91
N ASP A 217 -21.30 10.33 -16.99
CA ASP A 217 -22.21 10.18 -18.16
C ASP A 217 -21.45 9.87 -19.47
N ILE A 218 -20.38 9.06 -19.36
CA ILE A 218 -19.52 8.65 -20.49
C ILE A 218 -19.62 7.15 -20.67
N LYS A 219 -19.86 6.71 -21.92
CA LYS A 219 -19.86 5.29 -22.29
C LYS A 219 -18.44 4.76 -22.49
N ILE A 220 -18.18 3.58 -22.01
CA ILE A 220 -16.95 2.83 -22.24
C ILE A 220 -17.26 1.40 -22.65
N ASP A 221 -16.59 0.89 -23.67
CA ASP A 221 -16.78 -0.48 -24.14
C ASP A 221 -16.23 -1.49 -23.13
N ASP A 222 -16.93 -2.62 -22.96
CA ASP A 222 -16.50 -3.69 -22.04
C ASP A 222 -15.10 -4.25 -22.38
N GLU A 223 -14.72 -4.30 -23.66
CA GLU A 223 -13.39 -4.71 -24.09
C GLU A 223 -12.31 -3.73 -23.58
N LEU A 224 -12.57 -2.42 -23.65
CA LEU A 224 -11.65 -1.40 -23.12
C LEU A 224 -11.52 -1.52 -21.60
N VAL A 225 -12.63 -1.70 -20.90
CA VAL A 225 -12.63 -1.89 -19.43
C VAL A 225 -11.80 -3.10 -19.03
N LYS A 226 -11.95 -4.24 -19.74
CA LYS A 226 -11.16 -5.46 -19.52
C LYS A 226 -9.66 -5.20 -19.74
N ASN A 227 -9.30 -4.50 -20.80
CA ASN A 227 -7.90 -4.17 -21.09
C ASN A 227 -7.30 -3.28 -20.00
N ILE A 228 -8.05 -2.27 -19.52
CA ILE A 228 -7.62 -1.42 -18.41
C ILE A 228 -7.45 -2.25 -17.12
N ALA A 229 -8.38 -3.17 -16.84
CA ALA A 229 -8.33 -4.03 -15.65
C ALA A 229 -7.08 -4.94 -15.65
N ILE A 230 -6.76 -5.56 -16.79
CA ILE A 230 -5.55 -6.38 -16.96
C ILE A 230 -4.28 -5.55 -16.72
N GLU A 231 -4.20 -4.36 -17.34
CA GLU A 231 -3.04 -3.47 -17.18
C GLU A 231 -2.98 -2.81 -15.80
N SER A 232 -4.07 -2.85 -15.02
CA SER A 232 -4.08 -2.36 -13.64
C SER A 232 -3.37 -3.30 -12.64
N LEU A 233 -2.92 -4.48 -13.07
CA LEU A 233 -2.02 -5.37 -12.31
C LEU A 233 -2.55 -5.64 -10.89
N THR A 234 -3.81 -6.00 -10.76
CA THR A 234 -4.53 -6.21 -9.50
C THR A 234 -4.65 -4.99 -8.57
N SER A 235 -4.19 -3.80 -9.01
CA SER A 235 -4.17 -2.57 -8.20
C SER A 235 -5.36 -1.66 -8.50
N PRO A 236 -6.26 -1.43 -7.53
CA PRO A 236 -7.34 -0.45 -7.66
C PRO A 236 -6.80 0.98 -7.80
N GLN A 237 -5.66 1.29 -7.20
CA GLN A 237 -5.01 2.59 -7.34
C GLN A 237 -4.57 2.83 -8.79
N LEU A 238 -3.94 1.82 -9.42
CA LEU A 238 -3.52 1.94 -10.82
C LEU A 238 -4.72 2.05 -11.76
N MET A 239 -5.81 1.31 -11.49
CA MET A 239 -7.07 1.46 -12.21
C MET A 239 -7.59 2.90 -12.18
N GLN A 240 -7.57 3.54 -11.01
CA GLN A 240 -7.94 4.95 -10.85
C GLN A 240 -7.02 5.89 -11.66
N TYR A 241 -5.69 5.66 -11.60
CA TYR A 241 -4.73 6.46 -12.38
C TYR A 241 -4.99 6.37 -13.88
N ILE A 242 -5.19 5.18 -14.41
CA ILE A 242 -5.43 4.98 -15.85
C ILE A 242 -6.73 5.66 -16.27
N CYS A 243 -7.82 5.47 -15.51
CA CYS A 243 -9.11 6.10 -15.81
C CYS A 243 -9.01 7.63 -15.77
N LEU A 244 -8.34 8.19 -14.77
CA LEU A 244 -8.09 9.63 -14.68
C LEU A 244 -7.27 10.14 -15.87
N SER A 245 -6.22 9.41 -16.27
CA SER A 245 -5.38 9.73 -17.43
C SER A 245 -6.17 9.75 -18.73
N ILE A 246 -7.11 8.81 -18.91
CA ILE A 246 -8.02 8.78 -20.06
C ILE A 246 -8.87 10.06 -20.07
N CYS A 247 -9.48 10.40 -18.94
CA CYS A 247 -10.30 11.60 -18.83
C CYS A 247 -9.50 12.88 -19.12
N THR A 248 -8.28 12.98 -18.59
CA THR A 248 -7.39 14.13 -18.82
C THR A 248 -7.00 14.28 -20.30
N LEU A 249 -6.63 13.16 -20.97
CA LEU A 249 -6.25 13.18 -22.38
C LEU A 249 -7.40 13.54 -23.33
N LEU A 250 -8.62 13.24 -22.91
CA LEU A 250 -9.85 13.55 -23.67
C LEU A 250 -10.46 14.88 -23.24
N ASP A 251 -9.91 15.54 -22.23
CA ASP A 251 -10.45 16.79 -21.66
C ASP A 251 -11.95 16.69 -21.34
N THR A 252 -12.34 15.62 -20.63
CA THR A 252 -13.75 15.30 -20.37
C THR A 252 -14.47 16.36 -19.53
N ASP A 253 -13.71 17.17 -18.81
CA ASP A 253 -14.26 18.24 -17.96
C ASP A 253 -14.76 19.43 -18.80
N ASN A 254 -14.08 19.76 -19.91
CA ASN A 254 -14.40 20.86 -20.79
C ASN A 254 -15.02 20.41 -22.11
N SER A 255 -14.75 19.18 -22.54
CA SER A 255 -15.26 18.65 -23.82
C SER A 255 -16.50 17.75 -23.61
N LYS A 256 -17.41 17.77 -24.57
CA LYS A 256 -18.58 16.90 -24.56
C LYS A 256 -18.20 15.52 -25.10
N ILE A 257 -17.58 14.71 -24.26
CA ILE A 257 -17.23 13.31 -24.59
C ILE A 257 -18.36 12.40 -24.12
N THR A 258 -18.89 11.59 -25.03
CA THR A 258 -19.97 10.63 -24.73
C THR A 258 -19.51 9.17 -24.79
N GLN A 259 -18.35 8.92 -25.40
CA GLN A 259 -17.78 7.57 -25.53
C GLN A 259 -16.24 7.65 -25.55
N ILE A 260 -15.60 6.66 -24.93
CA ILE A 260 -14.13 6.53 -24.91
C ILE A 260 -13.66 5.87 -26.24
N PRO A 261 -12.80 6.52 -27.03
CA PRO A 261 -12.22 5.92 -28.23
C PRO A 261 -11.12 4.90 -27.87
N LYS A 262 -11.03 3.81 -28.65
CA LYS A 262 -10.05 2.73 -28.40
C LYS A 262 -8.58 3.21 -28.45
N GLU A 263 -8.31 4.15 -29.33
CA GLU A 263 -6.96 4.66 -29.62
C GLU A 263 -6.34 5.45 -28.46
N VAL A 264 -7.15 5.85 -27.47
CA VAL A 264 -6.64 6.62 -26.33
C VAL A 264 -5.83 5.77 -25.35
N LEU A 265 -6.08 4.44 -25.27
CA LEU A 265 -5.55 3.58 -24.20
C LEU A 265 -4.02 3.59 -24.14
N GLU A 266 -3.34 3.34 -25.26
CA GLU A 266 -1.86 3.30 -25.25
C GLU A 266 -1.25 4.64 -24.83
N ARG A 267 -1.85 5.75 -25.27
CA ARG A 267 -1.42 7.09 -24.85
C ARG A 267 -1.69 7.31 -23.36
N ALA A 268 -2.84 6.83 -22.84
CA ALA A 268 -3.19 6.94 -21.44
C ALA A 268 -2.24 6.13 -20.55
N TYR A 269 -1.85 4.92 -20.96
CA TYR A 269 -0.86 4.11 -20.25
C TYR A 269 0.48 4.84 -20.15
N LYS A 270 1.00 5.34 -21.28
CA LYS A 270 2.25 6.13 -21.31
C LYS A 270 2.12 7.41 -20.47
N PHE A 271 1.00 8.11 -20.56
CA PHE A 271 0.76 9.32 -19.78
C PHE A 271 0.69 9.03 -18.28
N THR A 272 0.07 7.93 -17.88
CA THR A 272 0.01 7.49 -16.48
C THR A 272 1.41 7.33 -15.86
N THR A 273 2.40 6.85 -16.64
CA THR A 273 3.76 6.61 -16.12
C THR A 273 4.57 7.87 -15.89
N VAL A 274 4.18 9.02 -16.44
CA VAL A 274 4.94 10.29 -16.32
C VAL A 274 5.12 10.71 -14.86
N ASN A 275 4.16 10.35 -13.99
CA ASN A 275 4.19 10.70 -12.57
C ASN A 275 4.89 9.64 -11.69
N PHE A 276 5.49 8.60 -12.28
CA PHE A 276 6.12 7.51 -11.53
C PHE A 276 7.64 7.65 -11.54
N GLU A 277 8.23 7.85 -10.37
CA GLU A 277 9.67 8.08 -10.20
C GLU A 277 10.44 6.78 -9.90
N TYR A 278 10.52 5.87 -10.90
CA TYR A 278 11.28 4.62 -10.76
C TYR A 278 12.60 4.60 -11.56
N SER A 279 13.02 5.72 -12.12
CA SER A 279 14.21 5.79 -12.99
C SER A 279 15.49 5.32 -12.27
N ASP A 280 15.69 5.69 -11.02
CA ASP A 280 16.90 5.31 -10.27
C ASP A 280 16.88 3.84 -9.84
N VAL A 281 15.71 3.32 -9.49
CA VAL A 281 15.53 1.89 -9.22
C VAL A 281 15.82 1.09 -10.48
N LEU A 282 15.22 1.47 -11.61
CA LEU A 282 15.43 0.81 -12.90
C LEU A 282 16.91 0.83 -13.31
N LYS A 283 17.58 1.98 -13.23
CA LYS A 283 19.03 2.09 -13.50
C LYS A 283 19.84 1.14 -12.61
N THR A 284 19.50 1.05 -11.33
CA THR A 284 20.19 0.13 -10.41
C THR A 284 20.02 -1.32 -10.81
N LEU A 285 18.81 -1.73 -11.17
CA LEU A 285 18.52 -3.09 -11.61
C LEU A 285 19.26 -3.43 -12.93
N LEU A 286 19.27 -2.51 -13.91
CA LEU A 286 19.96 -2.68 -15.18
C LEU A 286 21.48 -2.71 -15.01
N LEU A 287 22.04 -1.90 -14.12
CA LEU A 287 23.48 -1.92 -13.84
C LEU A 287 23.92 -3.22 -13.16
N GLY A 288 23.06 -3.79 -12.30
CA GLY A 288 23.43 -4.97 -11.52
C GLY A 288 24.69 -4.75 -10.66
N PRO A 289 25.33 -5.82 -10.13
CA PRO A 289 26.54 -5.70 -9.32
C PRO A 289 27.73 -5.27 -10.18
N ASN A 290 28.70 -4.59 -9.57
CA ASN A 290 29.93 -4.23 -10.25
C ASN A 290 30.67 -5.47 -10.78
N PRO A 291 31.02 -5.52 -12.09
CA PRO A 291 31.74 -6.66 -12.64
C PRO A 291 33.14 -6.77 -12.02
N ARG A 292 33.47 -7.94 -11.49
CA ARG A 292 34.80 -8.26 -10.97
C ARG A 292 35.62 -8.92 -12.10
N GLY A 293 36.33 -8.13 -12.90
CA GLY A 293 37.26 -8.62 -13.92
C GLY A 293 36.65 -8.72 -15.32
N ASN A 294 35.95 -9.81 -15.65
CA ASN A 294 35.47 -10.05 -17.00
C ASN A 294 34.21 -9.25 -17.36
N LYS A 295 34.12 -8.79 -18.63
CA LYS A 295 32.88 -8.19 -19.15
C LYS A 295 31.76 -9.20 -19.14
N ARG A 296 30.54 -8.76 -18.81
CA ARG A 296 29.34 -9.60 -18.85
C ARG A 296 29.04 -10.03 -20.28
N LYS A 297 28.48 -11.21 -20.43
CA LYS A 297 27.97 -11.67 -21.71
C LYS A 297 26.78 -10.79 -22.12
N ILE A 298 26.79 -10.34 -23.35
CA ILE A 298 25.72 -9.61 -24.02
C ILE A 298 24.93 -10.59 -24.88
N TYR A 299 23.62 -10.45 -24.86
CA TYR A 299 22.68 -11.25 -25.65
C TYR A 299 21.93 -10.34 -26.61
N LYS A 300 21.73 -10.80 -27.82
CA LYS A 300 20.90 -10.11 -28.82
C LYS A 300 19.46 -10.56 -28.67
N THR A 301 18.54 -9.59 -28.62
CA THR A 301 17.10 -9.85 -28.49
C THR A 301 16.41 -9.81 -29.85
N GLU A 302 15.24 -10.47 -29.95
CA GLU A 302 14.36 -10.42 -31.13
C GLU A 302 13.94 -8.97 -31.48
N SER A 303 13.89 -8.07 -30.50
CA SER A 303 13.64 -6.63 -30.73
C SER A 303 14.87 -5.83 -31.19
N GLY A 304 16.04 -6.48 -31.39
CA GLY A 304 17.29 -5.84 -31.80
C GLY A 304 18.06 -5.14 -30.67
N LYS A 305 17.64 -5.26 -29.42
CA LYS A 305 18.38 -4.74 -28.27
C LYS A 305 19.55 -5.66 -27.90
N GLU A 306 20.64 -5.08 -27.39
CA GLU A 306 21.76 -5.81 -26.80
C GLU A 306 21.72 -5.68 -25.28
N LEU A 307 21.47 -6.79 -24.57
CA LEU A 307 21.24 -6.80 -23.13
C LEU A 307 22.15 -7.80 -22.43
N ASP A 308 22.63 -7.46 -21.24
CA ASP A 308 23.21 -8.44 -20.33
C ASP A 308 22.12 -9.22 -19.56
N ILE A 309 22.50 -10.12 -18.65
CA ILE A 309 21.56 -10.94 -17.89
C ILE A 309 20.59 -10.09 -17.06
N TYR A 310 21.00 -8.94 -16.54
CA TYR A 310 20.16 -8.05 -15.73
C TYR A 310 19.13 -7.31 -16.59
N GLY A 311 19.56 -6.82 -17.76
CA GLY A 311 18.66 -6.26 -18.77
C GLY A 311 17.62 -7.28 -19.25
N LEU A 312 18.04 -8.55 -19.45
CA LEU A 312 17.11 -9.62 -19.82
C LEU A 312 16.09 -9.93 -18.73
N ILE A 313 16.50 -9.95 -17.44
CA ILE A 313 15.58 -10.16 -16.31
C ILE A 313 14.54 -9.04 -16.27
N VAL A 314 14.95 -7.78 -16.36
CA VAL A 314 14.04 -6.63 -16.34
C VAL A 314 13.07 -6.67 -17.54
N GLU A 315 13.56 -6.96 -18.74
CA GLU A 315 12.72 -7.08 -19.93
C GLU A 315 11.75 -8.26 -19.80
N ALA A 316 12.18 -9.42 -19.27
CA ALA A 316 11.33 -10.61 -19.07
C ALA A 316 10.19 -10.37 -18.08
N VAL A 317 10.40 -9.52 -17.07
CA VAL A 317 9.36 -9.12 -16.12
C VAL A 317 8.26 -8.32 -16.82
N SER A 318 8.62 -7.48 -17.80
CA SER A 318 7.71 -6.53 -18.45
C SER A 318 6.84 -7.11 -19.57
N ILE A 319 7.16 -8.31 -20.10
CA ILE A 319 6.43 -8.88 -21.25
C ILE A 319 5.05 -9.46 -20.88
N ASN A 320 4.20 -9.65 -21.89
CA ASN A 320 2.87 -10.24 -21.74
C ASN A 320 2.90 -11.77 -21.53
N PRO A 321 1.97 -12.32 -20.73
CA PRO A 321 1.03 -11.58 -19.86
C PRO A 321 1.75 -11.00 -18.64
N PRO A 322 1.32 -9.82 -18.13
CA PRO A 322 1.89 -9.27 -16.93
C PRO A 322 1.62 -10.16 -15.72
N SER A 323 2.59 -10.29 -14.82
CA SER A 323 2.44 -11.11 -13.62
C SER A 323 3.16 -10.47 -12.44
N MET A 324 2.50 -10.49 -11.28
CA MET A 324 3.07 -10.02 -10.02
C MET A 324 3.97 -11.06 -9.35
N GLY A 325 4.02 -12.29 -9.87
CA GLY A 325 4.89 -13.37 -9.40
C GLY A 325 5.36 -14.21 -10.57
N LEU A 326 6.67 -14.49 -10.63
CA LEU A 326 7.29 -15.30 -11.66
C LEU A 326 8.18 -16.35 -10.99
N ASP A 327 7.89 -17.62 -11.19
CA ASP A 327 8.82 -18.66 -10.81
C ASP A 327 10.03 -18.74 -11.75
N ILE A 328 11.03 -19.53 -11.37
CA ILE A 328 12.26 -19.64 -12.16
C ILE A 328 12.02 -20.25 -13.55
N ASP A 329 10.99 -21.11 -13.69
CA ASP A 329 10.69 -21.76 -14.97
C ASP A 329 10.03 -20.78 -15.92
N GLU A 330 9.06 -20.01 -15.44
CA GLU A 330 8.44 -18.93 -16.20
C GLU A 330 9.45 -17.83 -16.55
N MET A 331 10.34 -17.43 -15.62
CA MET A 331 11.40 -16.47 -15.89
C MET A 331 12.34 -16.97 -16.97
N LYS A 332 12.77 -18.21 -16.90
CA LYS A 332 13.61 -18.84 -17.94
C LYS A 332 12.90 -18.87 -19.30
N TYR A 333 11.63 -19.26 -19.34
CA TYR A 333 10.82 -19.29 -20.55
C TYR A 333 10.68 -17.90 -21.20
N ARG A 334 10.44 -16.86 -20.40
CA ARG A 334 10.34 -15.49 -20.87
C ARG A 334 11.68 -14.97 -21.42
N ILE A 335 12.78 -15.23 -20.72
CA ILE A 335 14.13 -14.87 -21.19
C ILE A 335 14.44 -15.60 -22.49
N ASP A 336 14.11 -16.89 -22.61
CA ASP A 336 14.35 -17.67 -23.83
C ASP A 336 13.59 -17.15 -25.05
N LYS A 337 12.42 -16.57 -24.84
CA LYS A 337 11.65 -15.91 -25.89
C LYS A 337 12.22 -14.57 -26.33
N LEU A 338 12.94 -13.89 -25.45
CA LEU A 338 13.55 -12.59 -25.78
C LEU A 338 14.80 -12.75 -26.64
N ILE A 339 15.56 -13.83 -26.50
CA ILE A 339 16.87 -14.02 -27.12
C ILE A 339 16.72 -14.71 -28.47
N ILE A 340 17.38 -14.17 -29.49
CA ILE A 340 17.45 -14.81 -30.83
C ILE A 340 18.01 -16.24 -30.73
N ASN A 341 17.55 -17.15 -31.61
CA ASN A 341 17.83 -18.58 -31.49
C ASN A 341 19.32 -18.97 -31.65
N GLU A 342 20.14 -18.12 -32.24
CA GLU A 342 21.58 -18.38 -32.50
C GLU A 342 22.45 -18.21 -31.25
N ASP A 343 21.98 -17.52 -30.21
CA ASP A 343 22.74 -17.24 -28.99
C ASP A 343 22.55 -18.32 -27.93
N LYS A 344 23.69 -18.71 -27.28
CA LYS A 344 23.61 -19.59 -26.11
C LYS A 344 22.88 -18.89 -24.97
N LYS A 345 21.67 -19.37 -24.68
CA LYS A 345 20.76 -18.82 -23.67
C LYS A 345 21.30 -19.08 -22.24
N PRO A 346 21.02 -18.18 -21.27
CA PRO A 346 21.40 -18.41 -19.87
C PRO A 346 20.62 -19.59 -19.29
N ASP A 347 21.27 -20.42 -18.50
CA ASP A 347 20.60 -21.49 -17.77
C ASP A 347 19.87 -21.00 -16.51
N LYS A 348 19.07 -21.85 -15.89
CA LYS A 348 18.30 -21.52 -14.68
C LYS A 348 19.20 -21.13 -13.51
N GLN A 349 20.40 -21.72 -13.38
CA GLN A 349 21.32 -21.40 -12.30
C GLN A 349 21.89 -19.99 -12.48
N GLN A 350 22.27 -19.62 -13.69
CA GLN A 350 22.74 -18.26 -14.00
C GLN A 350 21.68 -17.20 -13.72
N ILE A 351 20.41 -17.49 -14.01
CA ILE A 351 19.28 -16.61 -13.71
C ILE A 351 19.10 -16.48 -12.19
N ARG A 352 19.10 -17.61 -11.45
CA ARG A 352 19.01 -17.60 -9.97
C ARG A 352 20.13 -16.79 -9.32
N ASP A 353 21.38 -17.02 -9.75
CA ASP A 353 22.54 -16.30 -9.21
C ASP A 353 22.44 -14.80 -9.48
N SER A 354 21.89 -14.42 -10.63
CA SER A 354 21.68 -13.01 -10.98
C SER A 354 20.55 -12.38 -10.14
N LEU A 355 19.45 -13.10 -9.92
CA LEU A 355 18.36 -12.66 -9.04
C LEU A 355 18.81 -12.53 -7.59
N ASN A 356 19.59 -13.48 -7.06
CA ASN A 356 20.19 -13.38 -5.73
C ASN A 356 21.07 -12.12 -5.58
N LYS A 357 21.88 -11.81 -6.61
CA LYS A 357 22.72 -10.60 -6.59
C LYS A 357 21.88 -9.32 -6.66
N LEU A 358 20.81 -9.30 -7.45
CA LEU A 358 19.89 -8.15 -7.48
C LEU A 358 19.21 -7.97 -6.12
N GLN A 359 18.78 -9.07 -5.47
CA GLN A 359 18.21 -9.02 -4.12
C GLN A 359 19.20 -8.40 -3.12
N SER A 360 20.46 -8.86 -3.12
CA SER A 360 21.48 -8.28 -2.25
C SER A 360 21.68 -6.78 -2.46
N ILE A 361 21.68 -6.30 -3.71
CA ILE A 361 21.80 -4.87 -4.03
C ILE A 361 20.60 -4.07 -3.47
N ILE A 362 19.39 -4.61 -3.58
CA ILE A 362 18.19 -3.96 -3.05
C ILE A 362 18.20 -3.92 -1.53
N ASP A 363 18.67 -5.00 -0.89
CA ASP A 363 18.72 -5.09 0.58
C ASP A 363 19.79 -4.18 1.19
N GLU A 364 20.94 -3.98 0.50
CA GLU A 364 22.03 -3.13 0.93
C GLU A 364 21.76 -1.63 0.77
N LYS A 365 20.87 -1.25 -0.17
CA LYS A 365 20.60 0.16 -0.47
C LYS A 365 19.39 0.65 0.34
N GLU A 366 19.63 1.30 1.46
CA GLU A 366 18.56 1.88 2.32
C GLU A 366 17.63 2.87 1.60
N ASN A 367 18.13 3.53 0.54
CA ASN A 367 17.41 4.59 -0.18
C ASN A 367 16.66 4.09 -1.42
N ILE A 368 16.70 2.79 -1.73
CA ILE A 368 15.96 2.23 -2.87
C ILE A 368 14.67 1.62 -2.37
N TYR A 369 13.56 2.08 -2.94
CA TYR A 369 12.26 1.47 -2.73
C TYR A 369 12.27 0.00 -3.18
N LYS A 370 11.85 -0.91 -2.29
CA LYS A 370 11.82 -2.35 -2.60
C LYS A 370 10.66 -2.63 -3.56
N VAL A 371 10.98 -2.76 -4.83
CA VAL A 371 9.99 -2.99 -5.89
C VAL A 371 9.77 -4.45 -6.20
N PHE A 372 10.74 -5.32 -5.87
CA PHE A 372 10.61 -6.76 -5.98
C PHE A 372 11.36 -7.50 -4.86
N GLU A 373 11.03 -8.78 -4.69
CA GLU A 373 11.66 -9.71 -3.76
C GLU A 373 11.87 -11.05 -4.46
N TRP A 374 13.11 -11.57 -4.38
CA TRP A 374 13.46 -12.91 -4.83
C TRP A 374 13.56 -13.83 -3.63
N LYS A 375 12.62 -14.75 -3.50
CA LYS A 375 12.55 -15.69 -2.39
C LYS A 375 11.93 -17.02 -2.82
N ASP A 376 12.42 -18.14 -2.29
CA ASP A 376 11.88 -19.49 -2.51
C ASP A 376 11.70 -19.85 -4.01
N SER A 377 12.68 -19.46 -4.85
CA SER A 377 12.66 -19.63 -6.32
C SER A 377 11.50 -18.92 -7.03
N MET A 378 10.92 -17.91 -6.40
CA MET A 378 9.88 -17.05 -6.92
C MET A 378 10.33 -15.59 -6.88
N LEU A 379 10.16 -14.86 -7.98
CA LEU A 379 10.28 -13.41 -8.03
C LEU A 379 8.91 -12.78 -7.82
N TYR A 380 8.75 -12.07 -6.73
CA TYR A 380 7.55 -11.29 -6.42
C TYR A 380 7.76 -9.83 -6.80
N ILE A 381 6.84 -9.27 -7.57
CA ILE A 381 6.79 -7.83 -7.82
C ILE A 381 5.96 -7.21 -6.68
N LEU A 382 6.60 -6.40 -5.86
CA LEU A 382 5.96 -5.84 -4.66
C LEU A 382 5.14 -4.58 -4.96
N ASP A 383 5.46 -3.90 -6.06
CA ASP A 383 4.77 -2.68 -6.48
C ASP A 383 4.21 -2.80 -7.90
N PRO A 384 2.88 -2.84 -8.05
CA PRO A 384 2.24 -2.88 -9.36
C PRO A 384 2.51 -1.62 -10.20
N LEU A 385 2.74 -0.45 -9.58
CA LEU A 385 3.07 0.77 -10.32
C LEU A 385 4.45 0.66 -10.97
N PHE A 386 5.42 0.00 -10.31
CA PHE A 386 6.72 -0.28 -10.89
C PHE A 386 6.62 -1.21 -12.10
N LEU A 387 5.86 -2.31 -11.99
CA LEU A 387 5.64 -3.20 -13.14
C LEU A 387 4.98 -2.46 -14.31
N PHE A 388 3.98 -1.65 -14.02
CA PHE A 388 3.33 -0.82 -15.04
C PHE A 388 4.32 0.17 -15.68
N TYR A 389 5.18 0.79 -14.87
CA TYR A 389 6.24 1.67 -15.36
C TYR A 389 7.23 0.92 -16.26
N LEU A 390 7.64 -0.31 -15.93
CA LEU A 390 8.49 -1.13 -16.80
C LEU A 390 7.85 -1.43 -18.15
N ARG A 391 6.52 -1.57 -18.19
CA ARG A 391 5.77 -1.91 -19.41
C ARG A 391 5.52 -0.72 -20.33
N TRP A 392 5.20 0.42 -19.77
CA TRP A 392 4.67 1.59 -20.49
C TRP A 392 5.53 2.84 -20.40
N GLY A 393 6.49 2.87 -19.48
CA GLY A 393 7.39 4.00 -19.28
C GLY A 393 8.37 4.19 -20.44
N ASN A 394 8.81 5.43 -20.63
CA ASN A 394 9.79 5.77 -21.66
C ASN A 394 11.21 5.57 -21.09
N HIS A 395 11.79 4.39 -21.31
CA HIS A 395 13.11 4.00 -20.77
C HIS A 395 14.27 4.32 -21.72
N LYS A 396 14.16 5.41 -22.49
CA LYS A 396 15.24 5.85 -23.39
C LYS A 396 16.37 6.53 -22.65
#